data_69957ce00da19e6fbf6212039a740945
#
_entry.id   69957ce00da19e6fbf6212039a740945
#
_cell.length_a   1.000
_cell.length_b   1.000
_cell.length_c   1.000
_cell.angle_alpha   90.00
_cell.angle_beta   90.00
_cell.angle_gamma   90.00
#
_symmetry.space_group_name_H-M   'P 1'
#
loop_
_entity.id
_entity.type
_entity.pdbx_description
1 polymer ?
#
loop_
_entity_poly.entity_id
_entity_poly.type
_entity_poly.pdbx_seq_one_letter_code
_entity_poly.pdbx_strand_id
1 'polypeptide(L)'
;MLPRSTPEAQGIASGAILQFVERCERTIDSLHSVMLLRHGRVVAEGWWAPYAAQTPHELYSLSKSFASTAIGIAIAEGRLSLDDTVTSFFDEGDVPAEPSDNLKAMRIRDLLSMNSGHQDDTVYRLSAEDSRWCRTFLHFDVEHKPGTHFVYNSGATYMLSAILQKTTGERLVDYLRPRLFDKLGIQNPTWQQSSEGIDLGGWGLSVTTEDIARFAQLYLQRGVWNGECILSEAWVADASSRQSSNGSNPHSDWEQGYGYQFWRCRHNSYRGDGAFGQYCIIMPDRDAALAITSGTGDMQAVLDVVWEELLPAMQDAPLSADLETEQALSTKLASLQLPPQQGEPSAKVAQRISGIEYDMGEYEDHRETVSFEFGPETIYRIRKGETDHRIPIGTNRWALSDGGAMGRMAASGAWESEDTYLLKIYYCETPYSSLQRFRFSDNQFVLDEEFNVSFGERIQPQRIGIAR
;
A
#
# COMPACT_ATOMS: atom_id res chain seq x y z
N MET A 1 -2.08 -17.65 12.44
CA MET A 1 -1.17 -16.71 13.12
C MET A 1 0.25 -17.26 13.00
N LEU A 2 1.22 -16.44 12.59
CA LEU A 2 2.64 -16.82 12.53
C LEU A 2 3.18 -17.12 13.95
N PRO A 3 4.14 -18.03 14.12
CA PRO A 3 4.75 -18.27 15.44
C PRO A 3 5.59 -17.06 15.86
N ARG A 4 5.60 -16.75 17.16
CA ARG A 4 6.38 -15.65 17.77
C ARG A 4 7.59 -16.20 18.51
N SER A 5 8.63 -15.36 18.66
CA SER A 5 9.87 -15.67 19.41
C SER A 5 10.45 -14.37 19.95
N THR A 6 11.34 -14.46 20.95
CA THR A 6 12.15 -13.32 21.33
C THR A 6 13.19 -13.03 20.26
N PRO A 7 13.58 -11.77 20.05
CA PRO A 7 14.61 -11.40 19.08
C PRO A 7 15.94 -12.11 19.33
N GLU A 8 16.39 -12.18 20.59
CA GLU A 8 17.65 -12.80 21.01
C GLU A 8 17.70 -14.29 20.63
N ALA A 9 16.59 -15.02 20.83
CA ALA A 9 16.51 -16.43 20.44
C ALA A 9 16.64 -16.64 18.93
N GLN A 10 16.42 -15.59 18.14
CA GLN A 10 16.56 -15.59 16.70
C GLN A 10 17.78 -14.78 16.20
N GLY A 11 18.73 -14.48 17.10
CA GLY A 11 20.00 -13.86 16.73
C GLY A 11 19.91 -12.36 16.42
N ILE A 12 18.93 -11.65 16.94
CA ILE A 12 18.82 -10.19 16.84
C ILE A 12 18.71 -9.61 18.24
N ALA A 13 19.52 -8.59 18.55
CA ALA A 13 19.40 -7.90 19.83
C ALA A 13 18.13 -7.02 19.85
N SER A 14 17.33 -7.11 20.91
CA SER A 14 16.16 -6.25 21.12
C SER A 14 16.51 -4.76 21.04
N GLY A 15 17.72 -4.38 21.49
CA GLY A 15 18.23 -3.01 21.38
C GLY A 15 18.36 -2.50 19.94
N ALA A 16 18.74 -3.38 19.01
CA ALA A 16 18.82 -2.98 17.58
C ALA A 16 17.43 -2.75 16.97
N ILE A 17 16.45 -3.57 17.34
CA ILE A 17 15.07 -3.35 16.92
C ILE A 17 14.50 -2.06 17.51
N LEU A 18 14.81 -1.80 18.79
CA LEU A 18 14.41 -0.55 19.44
C LEU A 18 15.00 0.67 18.74
N GLN A 19 16.30 0.65 18.39
CA GLN A 19 16.96 1.70 17.62
C GLN A 19 16.34 1.88 16.23
N PHE A 20 16.01 0.77 15.56
CA PHE A 20 15.29 0.81 14.27
C PHE A 20 13.95 1.54 14.42
N VAL A 21 13.12 1.16 15.40
CA VAL A 21 11.81 1.80 15.63
C VAL A 21 11.96 3.28 15.95
N GLU A 22 12.87 3.64 16.85
CA GLU A 22 13.13 5.03 17.23
C GLU A 22 13.66 5.86 16.06
N ARG A 23 14.49 5.28 15.21
CA ARG A 23 14.99 5.97 14.02
C ARG A 23 13.87 6.16 13.00
N CYS A 24 13.03 5.17 12.77
CA CYS A 24 11.85 5.31 11.92
C CYS A 24 10.95 6.47 12.40
N GLU A 25 10.67 6.57 13.69
CA GLU A 25 9.84 7.66 14.23
C GLU A 25 10.47 9.05 14.06
N ARG A 26 11.79 9.13 13.96
CA ARG A 26 12.49 10.41 13.73
C ARG A 26 12.61 10.79 12.25
N THR A 27 12.64 9.81 11.34
CA THR A 27 13.01 10.02 9.94
C THR A 27 11.92 9.71 8.95
N ILE A 28 10.89 8.97 9.35
CA ILE A 28 9.76 8.59 8.48
C ILE A 28 8.50 9.30 8.98
N ASP A 29 7.90 10.10 8.13
CA ASP A 29 6.77 10.97 8.51
C ASP A 29 5.56 10.22 9.07
N SER A 30 5.23 9.06 8.51
CA SER A 30 4.03 8.31 8.89
C SER A 30 4.25 6.82 8.68
N LEU A 31 4.84 6.14 9.66
CA LEU A 31 4.91 4.68 9.71
C LEU A 31 3.62 4.15 10.35
N HIS A 32 2.98 3.17 9.72
CA HIS A 32 1.68 2.65 10.19
C HIS A 32 1.82 1.31 10.89
N SER A 33 2.66 0.43 10.34
CA SER A 33 2.90 -0.89 10.92
C SER A 33 4.24 -1.47 10.52
N VAL A 34 4.73 -2.38 11.36
CA VAL A 34 5.93 -3.18 11.10
C VAL A 34 5.73 -4.60 11.62
N MET A 35 6.20 -5.60 10.87
CA MET A 35 6.32 -6.98 11.34
C MET A 35 7.61 -7.59 10.79
N LEU A 36 8.56 -7.89 11.70
CA LEU A 36 9.85 -8.50 11.39
C LEU A 36 9.82 -10.00 11.68
N LEU A 37 10.18 -10.80 10.67
CA LEU A 37 10.33 -12.23 10.76
C LEU A 37 11.81 -12.63 10.70
N ARG A 38 12.18 -13.60 11.50
CA ARG A 38 13.48 -14.28 11.44
C ARG A 38 13.30 -15.78 11.68
N HIS A 39 13.93 -16.62 10.83
CA HIS A 39 13.80 -18.09 10.90
C HIS A 39 12.33 -18.56 10.97
N GLY A 40 11.46 -17.91 10.20
CA GLY A 40 10.02 -18.20 10.15
C GLY A 40 9.22 -17.79 11.39
N ARG A 41 9.78 -16.97 12.30
CA ARG A 41 9.13 -16.48 13.52
C ARG A 41 9.07 -14.97 13.53
N VAL A 42 7.95 -14.43 13.99
CA VAL A 42 7.83 -12.99 14.27
C VAL A 42 8.65 -12.67 15.51
N VAL A 43 9.60 -11.76 15.37
CA VAL A 43 10.50 -11.30 16.46
C VAL A 43 10.17 -9.89 16.93
N ALA A 44 9.48 -9.10 16.10
CA ALA A 44 8.92 -7.81 16.47
C ALA A 44 7.71 -7.50 15.59
N GLU A 45 6.70 -6.91 16.20
CA GLU A 45 5.51 -6.42 15.53
C GLU A 45 4.97 -5.18 16.25
N GLY A 46 4.48 -4.19 15.48
CA GLY A 46 3.95 -2.96 16.05
C GLY A 46 3.07 -2.22 15.05
N TRP A 47 2.10 -1.50 15.60
CA TRP A 47 1.17 -0.66 14.86
C TRP A 47 1.11 0.71 15.51
N TRP A 48 1.35 1.75 14.74
CA TRP A 48 1.20 3.12 15.21
C TRP A 48 -0.27 3.49 15.26
N ALA A 49 -0.84 3.57 16.47
CA ALA A 49 -2.23 4.02 16.62
C ALA A 49 -2.45 5.33 15.85
N PRO A 50 -3.51 5.48 15.06
CA PRO A 50 -4.76 4.70 15.08
C PRO A 50 -4.79 3.43 14.21
N TYR A 51 -3.70 3.06 13.54
CA TYR A 51 -3.62 1.80 12.81
C TYR A 51 -3.58 0.60 13.77
N ALA A 52 -4.11 -0.54 13.33
CA ALA A 52 -4.28 -1.72 14.17
C ALA A 52 -4.06 -3.03 13.40
N ALA A 53 -3.70 -4.10 14.11
CA ALA A 53 -3.34 -5.39 13.53
C ALA A 53 -4.40 -6.02 12.62
N GLN A 54 -5.68 -5.82 12.93
CA GLN A 54 -6.80 -6.41 12.17
C GLN A 54 -7.31 -5.50 11.04
N THR A 55 -6.79 -4.30 10.93
CA THR A 55 -7.21 -3.36 9.88
C THR A 55 -6.45 -3.68 8.60
N PRO A 56 -7.15 -4.02 7.50
CA PRO A 56 -6.50 -4.18 6.20
C PRO A 56 -5.96 -2.82 5.74
N HIS A 57 -4.91 -2.85 4.94
CA HIS A 57 -4.30 -1.67 4.37
C HIS A 57 -4.18 -1.83 2.86
N GLU A 58 -4.52 -0.81 2.08
CA GLU A 58 -4.33 -0.82 0.64
C GLU A 58 -2.84 -0.90 0.31
N LEU A 59 -2.48 -1.88 -0.52
CA LEU A 59 -1.10 -2.22 -0.82
C LEU A 59 -0.51 -1.45 -2.00
N TYR A 60 -1.34 -0.71 -2.76
CA TYR A 60 -0.88 -0.13 -4.02
C TYR A 60 -0.12 -1.14 -4.87
N SER A 61 1.03 -0.76 -5.41
CA SER A 61 1.80 -1.60 -6.33
C SER A 61 2.38 -2.89 -5.73
N LEU A 62 2.38 -3.07 -4.42
CA LEU A 62 2.70 -4.37 -3.83
C LEU A 62 1.70 -5.45 -4.28
N SER A 63 0.49 -5.07 -4.70
CA SER A 63 -0.49 -5.95 -5.36
C SER A 63 0.09 -6.68 -6.57
N LYS A 64 1.04 -6.07 -7.30
CA LYS A 64 1.70 -6.65 -8.46
C LYS A 64 2.40 -7.99 -8.15
N SER A 65 3.02 -8.08 -6.97
CA SER A 65 3.69 -9.31 -6.54
C SER A 65 2.69 -10.46 -6.30
N PHE A 66 1.51 -10.15 -5.82
CA PHE A 66 0.41 -11.12 -5.70
C PHE A 66 -0.16 -11.51 -7.07
N ALA A 67 -0.32 -10.55 -7.98
CA ALA A 67 -0.74 -10.82 -9.37
C ALA A 67 0.27 -11.72 -10.09
N SER A 68 1.58 -11.44 -9.95
CA SER A 68 2.65 -12.30 -10.46
C SER A 68 2.58 -13.71 -9.89
N THR A 69 2.33 -13.84 -8.60
CA THR A 69 2.15 -15.14 -7.92
C THR A 69 1.00 -15.93 -8.55
N ALA A 70 -0.13 -15.28 -8.87
CA ALA A 70 -1.24 -15.93 -9.56
C ALA A 70 -0.85 -16.44 -10.95
N ILE A 71 -0.06 -15.67 -11.70
CA ILE A 71 0.47 -16.11 -13.00
C ILE A 71 1.39 -17.34 -12.82
N GLY A 72 2.26 -17.33 -11.80
CA GLY A 72 3.11 -18.47 -11.49
C GLY A 72 2.33 -19.75 -11.18
N ILE A 73 1.25 -19.63 -10.41
CA ILE A 73 0.34 -20.75 -10.12
C ILE A 73 -0.35 -21.22 -11.41
N ALA A 74 -0.84 -20.31 -12.24
CA ALA A 74 -1.51 -20.65 -13.50
C ALA A 74 -0.58 -21.35 -14.50
N ILE A 75 0.71 -20.97 -14.53
CA ILE A 75 1.74 -21.67 -15.31
C ILE A 75 1.96 -23.08 -14.76
N ALA A 76 2.06 -23.25 -13.44
CA ALA A 76 2.21 -24.56 -12.82
C ALA A 76 0.97 -25.48 -13.06
N GLU A 77 -0.22 -24.89 -13.18
CA GLU A 77 -1.45 -25.60 -13.58
C GLU A 77 -1.53 -25.88 -15.10
N GLY A 78 -0.55 -25.45 -15.89
CA GLY A 78 -0.52 -25.63 -17.35
C GLY A 78 -1.55 -24.77 -18.11
N ARG A 79 -2.02 -23.68 -17.51
CA ARG A 79 -3.03 -22.80 -18.11
C ARG A 79 -2.41 -21.68 -18.93
N LEU A 80 -1.18 -21.29 -18.61
CA LEU A 80 -0.42 -20.22 -19.25
C LEU A 80 1.02 -20.65 -19.43
N SER A 81 1.71 -19.99 -20.34
CA SER A 81 3.17 -20.09 -20.51
C SER A 81 3.78 -18.69 -20.53
N LEU A 82 5.01 -18.56 -20.05
CA LEU A 82 5.79 -17.33 -20.15
C LEU A 82 5.96 -16.85 -21.61
N ASP A 83 5.93 -17.78 -22.54
CA ASP A 83 6.13 -17.51 -23.98
C ASP A 83 4.85 -17.28 -24.77
N ASP A 84 3.68 -17.42 -24.13
CA ASP A 84 2.40 -17.11 -24.80
C ASP A 84 2.35 -15.62 -25.17
N THR A 85 1.92 -15.35 -26.38
CA THR A 85 1.75 -13.96 -26.87
C THR A 85 0.51 -13.32 -26.25
N VAL A 86 0.62 -12.06 -25.85
CA VAL A 86 -0.46 -11.33 -25.18
C VAL A 86 -1.72 -11.29 -26.07
N THR A 87 -1.56 -11.07 -27.37
CA THR A 87 -2.69 -10.98 -28.32
C THR A 87 -3.47 -12.28 -28.45
N SER A 88 -2.89 -13.45 -28.15
CA SER A 88 -3.55 -14.75 -28.27
C SER A 88 -4.71 -14.97 -27.29
N PHE A 89 -4.81 -14.13 -26.26
CA PHE A 89 -5.86 -14.21 -25.24
C PHE A 89 -7.07 -13.30 -25.52
N PHE A 90 -7.01 -12.49 -26.58
CA PHE A 90 -8.03 -11.50 -26.88
C PHE A 90 -8.70 -11.77 -28.22
N ASP A 91 -9.97 -11.40 -28.32
CA ASP A 91 -10.75 -11.61 -29.53
C ASP A 91 -10.32 -10.63 -30.64
N GLU A 92 -10.62 -10.97 -31.91
CA GLU A 92 -10.31 -10.12 -33.04
C GLU A 92 -10.88 -8.67 -32.94
N GLY A 93 -11.97 -8.49 -32.19
CA GLY A 93 -12.57 -7.17 -31.94
C GLY A 93 -11.79 -6.32 -30.94
N ASP A 94 -10.92 -6.93 -30.10
CA ASP A 94 -10.10 -6.24 -29.10
C ASP A 94 -8.70 -5.92 -29.63
N VAL A 95 -8.18 -6.76 -30.53
CA VAL A 95 -6.87 -6.58 -31.16
C VAL A 95 -6.99 -5.67 -32.38
N PRO A 96 -6.04 -4.73 -32.63
CA PRO A 96 -6.03 -3.95 -33.88
C PRO A 96 -6.08 -4.84 -35.11
N ALA A 97 -6.77 -4.42 -36.16
CA ALA A 97 -6.86 -5.18 -37.43
C ALA A 97 -5.48 -5.44 -38.06
N GLU A 98 -4.55 -4.50 -37.88
CA GLU A 98 -3.15 -4.59 -38.32
C GLU A 98 -2.23 -4.35 -37.11
N PRO A 99 -2.05 -5.32 -36.21
CA PRO A 99 -1.21 -5.15 -35.04
C PRO A 99 0.26 -5.04 -35.47
N SER A 100 1.01 -4.14 -34.83
CA SER A 100 2.44 -3.96 -35.04
C SER A 100 3.23 -5.24 -34.74
N ASP A 101 4.42 -5.39 -35.32
CA ASP A 101 5.28 -6.55 -35.07
C ASP A 101 5.69 -6.62 -33.58
N ASN A 102 5.86 -5.48 -32.92
CA ASN A 102 6.13 -5.42 -31.50
C ASN A 102 4.93 -5.92 -30.67
N LEU A 103 3.71 -5.50 -30.98
CA LEU A 103 2.52 -5.99 -30.27
C LEU A 103 2.34 -7.51 -30.47
N LYS A 104 2.55 -8.03 -31.68
CA LYS A 104 2.51 -9.47 -31.97
C LYS A 104 3.55 -10.26 -31.20
N ALA A 105 4.71 -9.66 -30.94
CA ALA A 105 5.83 -10.30 -30.24
C ALA A 105 5.75 -10.21 -28.72
N MET A 106 4.87 -9.38 -28.16
CA MET A 106 4.71 -9.18 -26.71
C MET A 106 4.21 -10.46 -26.05
N ARG A 107 4.88 -10.90 -25.00
CA ARG A 107 4.59 -12.15 -24.26
C ARG A 107 4.27 -11.89 -22.80
N ILE A 108 3.75 -12.89 -22.11
CA ILE A 108 3.50 -12.89 -20.66
C ILE A 108 4.75 -12.46 -19.88
N ARG A 109 5.94 -13.02 -20.22
CA ARG A 109 7.20 -12.63 -19.55
C ARG A 109 7.54 -11.15 -19.68
N ASP A 110 7.18 -10.53 -20.80
CA ASP A 110 7.47 -9.11 -21.05
C ASP A 110 6.58 -8.21 -20.20
N LEU A 111 5.33 -8.60 -19.95
CA LEU A 111 4.44 -7.91 -18.99
C LEU A 111 4.95 -8.09 -17.55
N LEU A 112 5.35 -9.32 -17.16
CA LEU A 112 5.86 -9.64 -15.81
C LEU A 112 7.13 -8.87 -15.48
N SER A 113 8.04 -8.72 -16.43
CA SER A 113 9.36 -8.09 -16.23
C SER A 113 9.40 -6.60 -16.54
N MET A 114 8.22 -5.96 -16.78
CA MET A 114 8.12 -4.54 -17.12
C MET A 114 8.87 -4.14 -18.41
N ASN A 115 8.88 -5.06 -19.38
CA ASN A 115 9.51 -4.89 -20.70
C ASN A 115 8.49 -5.01 -21.84
N SER A 116 7.26 -4.52 -21.63
CA SER A 116 6.17 -4.62 -22.62
C SER A 116 6.46 -3.91 -23.95
N GLY A 117 7.45 -3.02 -23.95
CA GLY A 117 7.86 -2.27 -25.15
C GLY A 117 7.18 -0.89 -25.27
N HIS A 118 6.34 -0.49 -24.34
CA HIS A 118 5.81 0.87 -24.29
C HIS A 118 6.85 1.86 -23.81
N GLN A 119 6.73 3.12 -24.25
CA GLN A 119 7.62 4.22 -23.84
C GLN A 119 7.32 4.69 -22.41
N ASP A 120 6.06 4.64 -21.97
CA ASP A 120 5.58 5.17 -20.70
C ASP A 120 4.64 4.16 -20.00
N ASP A 121 4.35 4.41 -18.71
CA ASP A 121 3.30 3.66 -18.00
C ASP A 121 1.92 3.93 -18.67
N THR A 122 1.37 2.89 -19.24
CA THR A 122 0.10 2.96 -19.98
C THR A 122 -1.11 3.26 -19.08
N VAL A 123 -1.01 3.09 -17.77
CA VAL A 123 -2.11 3.36 -16.83
C VAL A 123 -2.58 4.81 -16.91
N TYR A 124 -1.67 5.76 -17.15
CA TYR A 124 -2.02 7.18 -17.26
C TYR A 124 -2.81 7.53 -18.53
N ARG A 125 -2.87 6.58 -19.49
CA ARG A 125 -3.65 6.72 -20.72
C ARG A 125 -4.99 5.98 -20.64
N LEU A 126 -5.21 5.17 -19.59
CA LEU A 126 -6.47 4.48 -19.32
C LEU A 126 -7.37 5.42 -18.52
N SER A 127 -8.54 5.76 -19.08
CA SER A 127 -9.52 6.60 -18.40
C SER A 127 -10.47 5.75 -17.56
N ALA A 128 -10.91 6.27 -16.43
CA ALA A 128 -11.98 5.64 -15.63
C ALA A 128 -13.31 5.57 -16.44
N GLU A 129 -13.51 6.45 -17.41
CA GLU A 129 -14.66 6.49 -18.29
C GLU A 129 -14.56 5.45 -19.42
N ASP A 130 -13.35 4.96 -19.72
CA ASP A 130 -13.15 3.90 -20.70
C ASP A 130 -13.62 2.56 -20.13
N SER A 131 -14.61 1.97 -20.76
CA SER A 131 -15.17 0.67 -20.36
C SER A 131 -14.44 -0.54 -20.97
N ARG A 132 -13.33 -0.34 -21.68
CA ARG A 132 -12.58 -1.40 -22.39
C ARG A 132 -11.08 -1.21 -22.30
N TRP A 133 -10.54 -1.25 -21.09
CA TRP A 133 -9.11 -1.05 -20.82
C TRP A 133 -8.21 -2.05 -21.54
N CYS A 134 -8.64 -3.33 -21.63
CA CYS A 134 -7.88 -4.34 -22.36
C CYS A 134 -7.70 -3.95 -23.83
N ARG A 135 -8.79 -3.55 -24.48
CA ARG A 135 -8.74 -3.10 -25.86
C ARG A 135 -7.89 -1.84 -26.02
N THR A 136 -8.08 -0.86 -25.16
CA THR A 136 -7.34 0.40 -25.19
C THR A 136 -5.84 0.16 -25.03
N PHE A 137 -5.42 -0.71 -24.11
CA PHE A 137 -4.02 -1.13 -23.97
C PHE A 137 -3.46 -1.74 -25.26
N LEU A 138 -4.21 -2.64 -25.91
CA LEU A 138 -3.78 -3.31 -27.13
C LEU A 138 -3.70 -2.37 -28.35
N HIS A 139 -4.33 -1.18 -28.27
CA HIS A 139 -4.32 -0.17 -29.32
C HIS A 139 -3.27 0.93 -29.10
N PHE A 140 -2.54 0.91 -27.97
CA PHE A 140 -1.41 1.80 -27.79
C PHE A 140 -0.23 1.38 -28.67
N ASP A 141 0.54 2.37 -29.11
CA ASP A 141 1.79 2.10 -29.80
C ASP A 141 2.75 1.36 -28.89
N VAL A 142 3.41 0.34 -29.42
CA VAL A 142 4.48 -0.41 -28.77
C VAL A 142 5.80 0.02 -29.41
N GLU A 143 6.40 1.06 -28.88
CA GLU A 143 7.49 1.81 -29.52
C GLU A 143 8.80 1.02 -29.56
N HIS A 144 9.03 0.16 -28.56
CA HIS A 144 10.22 -0.64 -28.43
C HIS A 144 9.92 -2.13 -28.62
N LYS A 145 10.95 -2.89 -29.01
CA LYS A 145 10.84 -4.34 -29.05
C LYS A 145 10.61 -4.89 -27.63
N PRO A 146 9.54 -5.66 -27.39
CA PRO A 146 9.32 -6.30 -26.09
C PRO A 146 10.55 -7.07 -25.58
N GLY A 147 10.81 -7.00 -24.30
CA GLY A 147 11.98 -7.61 -23.65
C GLY A 147 13.26 -6.77 -23.69
N THR A 148 13.26 -5.55 -24.28
CA THR A 148 14.47 -4.75 -24.46
C THR A 148 14.49 -3.39 -23.77
N HIS A 149 13.33 -2.91 -23.31
CA HIS A 149 13.17 -1.59 -22.70
C HIS A 149 12.33 -1.69 -21.42
N PHE A 150 12.96 -1.35 -20.29
CA PHE A 150 12.29 -1.35 -19.01
C PHE A 150 11.49 -0.06 -18.84
N VAL A 151 10.19 -0.21 -18.61
CA VAL A 151 9.31 0.85 -18.13
C VAL A 151 8.38 0.25 -17.08
N TYR A 152 8.41 0.82 -15.87
CA TYR A 152 7.46 0.42 -14.83
C TYR A 152 6.04 0.76 -15.29
N ASN A 153 5.26 -0.27 -15.64
CA ASN A 153 4.00 -0.14 -16.35
C ASN A 153 2.87 -0.89 -15.63
N SER A 154 2.01 -0.14 -14.94
CA SER A 154 0.89 -0.71 -14.19
C SER A 154 -0.20 -1.27 -15.11
N GLY A 155 -0.37 -0.72 -16.31
CA GLY A 155 -1.27 -1.27 -17.32
C GLY A 155 -0.82 -2.65 -17.80
N ALA A 156 0.50 -2.93 -17.86
CA ALA A 156 1.00 -4.26 -18.18
C ALA A 156 0.57 -5.30 -17.12
N THR A 157 0.54 -4.92 -15.83
CA THR A 157 0.06 -5.81 -14.78
C THR A 157 -1.46 -5.99 -14.81
N TYR A 158 -2.21 -4.93 -15.18
CA TYR A 158 -3.65 -5.07 -15.42
C TYR A 158 -3.93 -6.11 -16.52
N MET A 159 -3.13 -6.11 -17.60
CA MET A 159 -3.26 -7.12 -18.66
C MET A 159 -2.98 -8.54 -18.16
N LEU A 160 -2.05 -8.73 -17.20
CA LEU A 160 -1.84 -10.05 -16.57
C LEU A 160 -3.09 -10.52 -15.82
N SER A 161 -3.74 -9.62 -15.07
CA SER A 161 -5.01 -9.90 -14.39
C SER A 161 -6.12 -10.27 -15.38
N ALA A 162 -6.26 -9.49 -16.46
CA ALA A 162 -7.24 -9.74 -17.52
C ALA A 162 -7.02 -11.08 -18.21
N ILE A 163 -5.79 -11.41 -18.57
CA ILE A 163 -5.41 -12.68 -19.19
C ILE A 163 -5.73 -13.84 -18.25
N LEU A 164 -5.41 -13.73 -16.97
CA LEU A 164 -5.76 -14.75 -15.98
C LEU A 164 -7.27 -14.98 -15.93
N GLN A 165 -8.06 -13.91 -15.82
CA GLN A 165 -9.52 -14.00 -15.76
C GLN A 165 -10.11 -14.60 -17.05
N LYS A 166 -9.61 -14.20 -18.22
CA LYS A 166 -10.04 -14.79 -19.51
C LYS A 166 -9.71 -16.29 -19.61
N THR A 167 -8.55 -16.70 -19.11
CA THR A 167 -8.08 -18.09 -19.21
C THR A 167 -8.77 -19.00 -18.18
N THR A 168 -9.07 -18.50 -17.00
CA THR A 168 -9.58 -19.32 -15.88
C THR A 168 -11.08 -19.14 -15.65
N GLY A 169 -11.67 -18.03 -16.08
CA GLY A 169 -13.04 -17.62 -15.75
C GLY A 169 -13.17 -17.05 -14.32
N GLU A 170 -12.07 -16.98 -13.56
CA GLU A 170 -12.04 -16.50 -12.17
C GLU A 170 -11.36 -15.13 -12.11
N ARG A 171 -11.90 -14.19 -11.29
CA ARG A 171 -11.20 -12.95 -10.99
C ARG A 171 -9.92 -13.25 -10.21
N LEU A 172 -8.94 -12.36 -10.26
CA LEU A 172 -7.64 -12.55 -9.60
C LEU A 172 -7.77 -12.89 -8.11
N VAL A 173 -8.60 -12.15 -7.36
CA VAL A 173 -8.84 -12.40 -5.94
C VAL A 173 -9.50 -13.77 -5.68
N ASP A 174 -10.44 -14.17 -6.52
CA ASP A 174 -11.16 -15.44 -6.38
C ASP A 174 -10.27 -16.62 -6.79
N TYR A 175 -9.45 -16.46 -7.84
CA TYR A 175 -8.46 -17.44 -8.27
C TYR A 175 -7.41 -17.73 -7.18
N LEU A 176 -6.92 -16.67 -6.54
CA LEU A 176 -5.93 -16.78 -5.46
C LEU A 176 -6.53 -17.31 -4.15
N ARG A 177 -7.84 -17.20 -3.93
CA ARG A 177 -8.46 -17.59 -2.65
C ARG A 177 -8.12 -19.02 -2.24
N PRO A 178 -8.48 -20.09 -2.98
CA PRO A 178 -8.16 -21.46 -2.58
C PRO A 178 -6.69 -21.84 -2.80
N ARG A 179 -5.98 -21.12 -3.67
CA ARG A 179 -4.62 -21.47 -4.10
C ARG A 179 -3.53 -20.84 -3.26
N LEU A 180 -3.81 -19.64 -2.70
CA LEU A 180 -2.85 -18.85 -1.92
C LEU A 180 -3.44 -18.37 -0.60
N PHE A 181 -4.53 -17.59 -0.64
CA PHE A 181 -5.01 -16.86 0.54
C PHE A 181 -5.46 -17.80 1.66
N ASP A 182 -6.29 -18.78 1.37
CA ASP A 182 -6.77 -19.77 2.36
C ASP A 182 -5.61 -20.57 2.95
N LYS A 183 -4.64 -20.95 2.11
CA LYS A 183 -3.46 -21.72 2.55
C LYS A 183 -2.53 -20.92 3.46
N LEU A 184 -2.35 -19.64 3.18
CA LEU A 184 -1.62 -18.72 4.04
C LEU A 184 -2.43 -18.25 5.25
N GLY A 185 -3.73 -18.50 5.27
CA GLY A 185 -4.65 -18.01 6.30
C GLY A 185 -4.94 -16.51 6.19
N ILE A 186 -4.84 -15.96 4.98
CA ILE A 186 -5.23 -14.58 4.65
C ILE A 186 -6.76 -14.53 4.56
N GLN A 187 -7.37 -13.70 5.41
CA GLN A 187 -8.83 -13.62 5.50
C GLN A 187 -9.34 -12.32 4.88
N ASN A 188 -10.44 -12.44 4.13
CA ASN A 188 -11.16 -11.30 3.55
C ASN A 188 -10.29 -10.32 2.73
N PRO A 189 -9.38 -10.80 1.87
CA PRO A 189 -8.68 -9.93 0.94
C PRO A 189 -9.70 -9.28 0.01
N THR A 190 -9.52 -7.99 -0.27
CA THR A 190 -10.32 -7.25 -1.25
C THR A 190 -9.43 -6.73 -2.36
N TRP A 191 -9.97 -6.64 -3.57
CA TRP A 191 -9.25 -6.08 -4.71
C TRP A 191 -10.16 -5.14 -5.49
N GLN A 192 -9.67 -3.93 -5.78
CA GLN A 192 -10.38 -2.96 -6.60
C GLN A 192 -10.50 -3.46 -8.04
N GLN A 193 -11.58 -3.09 -8.71
CA GLN A 193 -11.90 -3.52 -10.07
C GLN A 193 -11.96 -2.34 -11.04
N SER A 194 -11.66 -2.65 -12.30
CA SER A 194 -11.98 -1.76 -13.42
C SER A 194 -13.47 -1.81 -13.74
N SER A 195 -13.91 -0.91 -14.62
CA SER A 195 -15.27 -0.92 -15.20
C SER A 195 -15.60 -2.21 -15.98
N GLU A 196 -14.59 -2.99 -16.39
CA GLU A 196 -14.76 -4.30 -17.03
C GLU A 196 -15.02 -5.44 -16.02
N GLY A 197 -15.01 -5.17 -14.71
CA GLY A 197 -15.14 -6.19 -13.66
C GLY A 197 -13.89 -7.07 -13.53
N ILE A 198 -12.74 -6.54 -13.91
CA ILE A 198 -11.42 -7.19 -13.79
C ILE A 198 -10.70 -6.57 -12.59
N ASP A 199 -10.14 -7.40 -11.72
CA ASP A 199 -9.32 -6.90 -10.61
C ASP A 199 -8.08 -6.18 -11.17
N LEU A 200 -7.75 -5.01 -10.62
CA LEU A 200 -6.75 -4.10 -11.21
C LEU A 200 -5.33 -4.71 -11.31
N GLY A 201 -5.03 -5.72 -10.51
CA GLY A 201 -3.74 -6.44 -10.55
C GLY A 201 -2.55 -5.58 -10.14
N GLY A 202 -2.37 -4.44 -10.79
CA GLY A 202 -1.28 -3.51 -10.56
C GLY A 202 -1.36 -2.72 -9.25
N TRP A 203 -2.54 -2.63 -8.64
CA TRP A 203 -2.84 -1.99 -7.35
C TRP A 203 -4.20 -2.47 -6.84
N GLY A 204 -4.65 -1.97 -5.70
CA GLY A 204 -6.02 -2.15 -5.19
C GLY A 204 -6.25 -3.38 -4.32
N LEU A 205 -5.23 -4.20 -4.04
CA LEU A 205 -5.31 -5.25 -3.04
C LEU A 205 -5.21 -4.63 -1.64
N SER A 206 -6.11 -5.04 -0.73
CA SER A 206 -6.05 -4.68 0.68
C SER A 206 -5.99 -5.95 1.54
N VAL A 207 -4.98 -6.01 2.41
CA VAL A 207 -4.74 -7.09 3.38
C VAL A 207 -4.08 -6.53 4.65
N THR A 208 -3.96 -7.35 5.70
CA THR A 208 -3.30 -6.94 6.95
C THR A 208 -1.77 -7.03 6.85
N THR A 209 -1.06 -6.39 7.78
CA THR A 209 0.41 -6.49 7.90
C THR A 209 0.89 -7.92 8.08
N GLU A 210 0.19 -8.73 8.89
CA GLU A 210 0.54 -10.15 9.05
C GLU A 210 0.35 -10.94 7.76
N ASP A 211 -0.58 -10.55 6.89
CA ASP A 211 -0.78 -11.21 5.60
C ASP A 211 0.36 -10.89 4.62
N ILE A 212 0.86 -9.64 4.62
CA ILE A 212 2.09 -9.28 3.90
C ILE A 212 3.27 -10.13 4.40
N ALA A 213 3.40 -10.26 5.73
CA ALA A 213 4.47 -11.05 6.35
C ALA A 213 4.39 -12.55 6.00
N ARG A 214 3.20 -13.13 5.93
CA ARG A 214 2.98 -14.53 5.47
C ARG A 214 3.37 -14.69 4.01
N PHE A 215 3.01 -13.73 3.16
CA PHE A 215 3.41 -13.73 1.76
C PHE A 215 4.94 -13.62 1.60
N ALA A 216 5.60 -12.73 2.36
CA ALA A 216 7.05 -12.62 2.40
C ALA A 216 7.71 -13.94 2.83
N GLN A 217 7.18 -14.59 3.88
CA GLN A 217 7.67 -15.87 4.38
C GLN A 217 7.52 -16.99 3.37
N LEU A 218 6.43 -17.02 2.58
CA LEU A 218 6.28 -17.99 1.48
C LEU A 218 7.42 -17.89 0.48
N TYR A 219 7.76 -16.66 0.07
CA TYR A 219 8.87 -16.41 -0.86
C TYR A 219 10.23 -16.72 -0.24
N LEU A 220 10.45 -16.40 1.03
CA LEU A 220 11.65 -16.75 1.79
C LEU A 220 11.84 -18.27 1.88
N GLN A 221 10.75 -19.03 2.01
CA GLN A 221 10.73 -20.50 2.03
C GLN A 221 10.64 -21.12 0.63
N ARG A 222 10.98 -20.35 -0.41
CA ARG A 222 11.02 -20.83 -1.80
C ARG A 222 9.73 -21.49 -2.28
N GLY A 223 8.59 -20.94 -1.83
CA GLY A 223 7.26 -21.37 -2.27
C GLY A 223 6.63 -22.51 -1.48
N VAL A 224 7.28 -23.00 -0.43
CA VAL A 224 6.74 -24.03 0.45
C VAL A 224 6.10 -23.39 1.68
N TRP A 225 4.90 -23.82 2.03
CA TRP A 225 4.17 -23.37 3.21
C TRP A 225 3.58 -24.52 3.98
N ASN A 226 3.93 -24.68 5.26
CA ASN A 226 3.51 -25.81 6.11
C ASN A 226 3.71 -27.18 5.46
N GLY A 227 4.80 -27.35 4.69
CA GLY A 227 5.11 -28.58 3.98
C GLY A 227 4.39 -28.78 2.63
N GLU A 228 3.52 -27.85 2.26
CA GLU A 228 2.84 -27.84 0.96
C GLU A 228 3.58 -26.91 -0.02
N CYS A 229 3.83 -27.39 -1.24
CA CYS A 229 4.38 -26.60 -2.32
C CYS A 229 3.25 -25.77 -2.95
N ILE A 230 3.22 -24.46 -2.66
CA ILE A 230 2.28 -23.50 -3.25
C ILE A 230 2.82 -22.92 -4.54
N LEU A 231 4.11 -22.60 -4.55
CA LEU A 231 4.87 -22.13 -5.72
C LEU A 231 6.06 -23.05 -5.95
N SER A 232 6.41 -23.29 -7.20
CA SER A 232 7.65 -24.01 -7.48
C SER A 232 8.85 -23.16 -7.08
N GLU A 233 9.92 -23.81 -6.59
CA GLU A 233 11.18 -23.14 -6.29
C GLU A 233 11.75 -22.41 -7.53
N ALA A 234 11.57 -23.00 -8.72
CA ALA A 234 11.96 -22.38 -9.98
C ALA A 234 11.24 -21.07 -10.23
N TRP A 235 9.91 -21.03 -9.97
CA TRP A 235 9.15 -19.78 -10.08
C TRP A 235 9.66 -18.70 -9.12
N VAL A 236 9.86 -19.06 -7.86
CA VAL A 236 10.37 -18.10 -6.85
C VAL A 236 11.74 -17.57 -7.26
N ALA A 237 12.63 -18.45 -7.74
CA ALA A 237 13.96 -18.08 -8.22
C ALA A 237 13.86 -17.12 -9.43
N ASP A 238 13.04 -17.43 -10.42
CA ASP A 238 12.84 -16.58 -11.60
C ASP A 238 12.21 -15.23 -11.24
N ALA A 239 11.14 -15.25 -10.44
CA ALA A 239 10.42 -14.04 -10.06
C ALA A 239 11.26 -13.07 -9.23
N SER A 240 12.17 -13.58 -8.39
CA SER A 240 13.06 -12.78 -7.55
C SER A 240 14.42 -12.47 -8.19
N SER A 241 14.74 -13.05 -9.35
CA SER A 241 15.99 -12.77 -10.06
C SER A 241 15.88 -11.54 -10.97
N ARG A 242 17.02 -11.02 -11.42
CA ARG A 242 17.06 -9.90 -12.35
C ARG A 242 16.68 -10.36 -13.76
N GLN A 243 15.43 -10.15 -14.16
CA GLN A 243 14.92 -10.38 -15.51
C GLN A 243 15.15 -9.15 -16.41
N SER A 244 15.15 -7.95 -15.80
CA SER A 244 15.32 -6.69 -16.50
C SER A 244 16.36 -5.79 -15.79
N SER A 245 17.13 -5.05 -16.58
CA SER A 245 17.97 -3.96 -16.08
C SER A 245 17.14 -2.68 -16.04
N ASN A 246 17.18 -1.99 -14.92
CA ASN A 246 16.36 -0.79 -14.68
C ASN A 246 17.17 0.41 -14.18
N GLY A 247 18.49 0.37 -14.37
CA GLY A 247 19.40 1.43 -13.97
C GLY A 247 20.76 0.91 -13.51
N SER A 248 21.60 1.78 -12.97
CA SER A 248 22.96 1.46 -12.55
C SER A 248 23.45 2.20 -11.30
N ASN A 249 22.57 2.99 -10.63
CA ASN A 249 22.93 3.66 -9.38
C ASN A 249 23.05 2.63 -8.24
N PRO A 250 24.26 2.36 -7.69
CA PRO A 250 24.44 1.36 -6.66
C PRO A 250 23.82 1.73 -5.30
N HIS A 251 23.39 2.96 -5.14
CA HIS A 251 22.76 3.49 -3.90
C HIS A 251 21.24 3.52 -3.96
N SER A 252 20.64 3.29 -5.14
CA SER A 252 19.20 3.24 -5.32
C SER A 252 18.69 1.80 -5.27
N ASP A 253 17.73 1.51 -4.40
CA ASP A 253 17.04 0.22 -4.37
C ASP A 253 16.01 0.07 -5.51
N TRP A 254 15.84 1.08 -6.36
CA TRP A 254 15.04 1.02 -7.60
C TRP A 254 15.87 0.77 -8.85
N GLU A 255 17.20 0.59 -8.72
CA GLU A 255 18.11 0.40 -9.86
C GLU A 255 18.99 -0.86 -9.77
N GLN A 256 18.60 -1.83 -8.90
CA GLN A 256 19.33 -3.08 -8.74
C GLN A 256 18.84 -4.21 -9.68
N GLY A 257 17.83 -3.92 -10.51
CA GLY A 257 17.17 -4.84 -11.41
C GLY A 257 15.72 -5.12 -11.00
N TYR A 258 14.97 -5.73 -11.92
CA TYR A 258 13.57 -6.08 -11.74
C TYR A 258 13.33 -7.53 -12.16
N GLY A 259 12.58 -8.28 -11.36
CA GLY A 259 12.17 -9.64 -11.63
C GLY A 259 10.79 -9.72 -12.26
N TYR A 260 10.01 -10.75 -11.91
CA TYR A 260 8.59 -10.83 -12.27
C TYR A 260 7.73 -10.17 -11.20
N GLN A 261 7.58 -8.84 -11.29
CA GLN A 261 6.85 -7.96 -10.37
C GLN A 261 7.47 -7.91 -8.96
N PHE A 262 8.80 -8.03 -8.88
CA PHE A 262 9.62 -7.81 -7.70
C PHE A 262 10.82 -6.95 -8.05
N TRP A 263 11.13 -5.97 -7.22
CA TRP A 263 12.34 -5.19 -7.29
C TRP A 263 13.51 -5.93 -6.66
N ARG A 264 14.66 -5.94 -7.33
CA ARG A 264 15.90 -6.28 -6.66
C ARG A 264 16.35 -5.12 -5.80
N CYS A 265 16.94 -5.45 -4.65
CA CYS A 265 17.49 -4.48 -3.71
C CYS A 265 19.00 -4.68 -3.57
N ARG A 266 19.62 -3.71 -2.91
CA ARG A 266 20.97 -3.88 -2.34
C ARG A 266 20.98 -5.11 -1.41
N HIS A 267 22.16 -5.55 -0.98
CA HIS A 267 22.33 -6.63 0.00
C HIS A 267 21.69 -7.97 -0.38
N ASN A 268 21.70 -8.31 -1.68
CA ASN A 268 21.08 -9.52 -2.22
C ASN A 268 19.62 -9.74 -1.80
N SER A 269 18.94 -8.69 -1.41
CA SER A 269 17.53 -8.72 -1.05
C SER A 269 16.63 -8.45 -2.25
N TYR A 270 15.33 -8.70 -2.10
CA TYR A 270 14.31 -8.33 -3.07
C TYR A 270 13.01 -7.99 -2.36
N ARG A 271 12.14 -7.30 -3.05
CA ARG A 271 10.90 -6.84 -2.45
C ARG A 271 9.76 -6.69 -3.45
N GLY A 272 8.51 -6.80 -2.99
CA GLY A 272 7.37 -6.11 -3.53
C GLY A 272 7.20 -4.79 -2.78
N ASP A 273 6.85 -3.71 -3.49
CA ASP A 273 6.54 -2.45 -2.85
C ASP A 273 5.31 -1.77 -3.46
N GLY A 274 4.72 -0.87 -2.71
CA GLY A 274 3.61 -0.03 -3.13
C GLY A 274 3.84 1.43 -2.77
N ALA A 275 3.20 2.31 -3.51
CA ALA A 275 3.30 3.75 -3.33
C ALA A 275 3.15 4.12 -1.84
N PHE A 276 3.95 5.11 -1.44
CA PHE A 276 3.97 5.66 -0.10
C PHE A 276 4.47 4.69 0.99
N GLY A 277 5.22 3.63 0.59
CA GLY A 277 5.96 2.78 1.52
C GLY A 277 5.21 1.56 2.04
N GLN A 278 4.47 0.88 1.20
CA GLN A 278 3.96 -0.46 1.48
C GLN A 278 5.02 -1.48 1.07
N TYR A 279 5.58 -2.23 2.02
CA TYR A 279 6.73 -3.09 1.76
C TYR A 279 6.51 -4.54 2.17
N CYS A 280 6.96 -5.43 1.29
CA CYS A 280 7.19 -6.85 1.52
C CYS A 280 8.66 -7.12 1.17
N ILE A 281 9.57 -7.03 2.15
CA ILE A 281 11.01 -7.17 1.96
C ILE A 281 11.44 -8.58 2.32
N ILE A 282 12.20 -9.25 1.42
CA ILE A 282 12.73 -10.58 1.64
C ILE A 282 14.27 -10.50 1.61
N MET A 283 14.90 -10.99 2.68
CA MET A 283 16.36 -10.99 2.92
C MET A 283 16.87 -12.43 3.02
N PRO A 284 17.08 -13.13 1.89
CA PRO A 284 17.41 -14.57 1.89
C PRO A 284 18.69 -14.89 2.66
N ASP A 285 19.73 -14.07 2.54
CA ASP A 285 21.04 -14.29 3.20
C ASP A 285 20.94 -14.16 4.73
N ARG A 286 19.83 -13.68 5.23
CA ARG A 286 19.57 -13.51 6.67
C ARG A 286 18.43 -14.38 7.19
N ASP A 287 17.82 -15.20 6.34
CA ASP A 287 16.58 -15.93 6.68
C ASP A 287 15.58 -15.02 7.41
N ALA A 288 15.33 -13.85 6.80
CA ALA A 288 14.50 -12.80 7.38
C ALA A 288 13.54 -12.20 6.36
N ALA A 289 12.41 -11.74 6.83
CA ALA A 289 11.43 -10.99 6.06
C ALA A 289 10.84 -9.85 6.88
N LEU A 290 10.42 -8.77 6.19
CA LEU A 290 9.90 -7.58 6.84
C LEU A 290 8.69 -7.06 6.07
N ALA A 291 7.58 -6.93 6.76
CA ALA A 291 6.38 -6.24 6.27
C ALA A 291 6.28 -4.85 6.90
N ILE A 292 6.04 -3.83 6.10
CA ILE A 292 5.84 -2.45 6.53
C ILE A 292 4.64 -1.86 5.78
N THR A 293 3.81 -1.08 6.48
CA THR A 293 2.88 -0.14 5.85
C THR A 293 3.18 1.27 6.34
N SER A 294 3.06 2.26 5.47
CA SER A 294 3.35 3.66 5.79
C SER A 294 2.61 4.64 4.87
N GLY A 295 2.72 5.92 5.18
CA GLY A 295 2.25 7.03 4.36
C GLY A 295 3.36 8.07 4.19
N THR A 296 4.51 7.66 3.64
CA THR A 296 5.69 8.53 3.45
C THR A 296 5.96 8.85 1.99
N GLY A 297 6.44 10.06 1.73
CA GLY A 297 6.96 10.46 0.42
C GLY A 297 8.38 9.97 0.15
N ASP A 298 9.19 9.77 1.18
CA ASP A 298 10.56 9.27 1.05
C ASP A 298 10.63 7.76 1.30
N MET A 299 10.35 7.01 0.24
CA MET A 299 10.36 5.56 0.29
C MET A 299 11.78 4.96 0.44
N GLN A 300 12.84 5.64 -0.07
CA GLN A 300 14.22 5.16 0.08
C GLN A 300 14.68 5.25 1.53
N ALA A 301 14.30 6.29 2.26
CA ALA A 301 14.65 6.42 3.68
C ALA A 301 14.19 5.23 4.53
N VAL A 302 13.03 4.64 4.23
CA VAL A 302 12.55 3.42 4.91
C VAL A 302 13.53 2.27 4.70
N LEU A 303 13.97 2.04 3.46
CA LEU A 303 14.92 0.97 3.12
C LEU A 303 16.29 1.22 3.73
N ASP A 304 16.77 2.48 3.71
CA ASP A 304 18.05 2.83 4.32
C ASP A 304 18.07 2.53 5.83
N VAL A 305 16.99 2.83 6.54
CA VAL A 305 16.90 2.47 7.98
C VAL A 305 16.93 0.96 8.18
N VAL A 306 16.28 0.18 7.31
CA VAL A 306 16.34 -1.30 7.36
C VAL A 306 17.76 -1.80 7.15
N TRP A 307 18.48 -1.27 6.14
CA TRP A 307 19.84 -1.70 5.81
C TRP A 307 20.88 -1.28 6.85
N GLU A 308 20.68 -0.14 7.49
CA GLU A 308 21.63 0.41 8.44
C GLU A 308 21.42 -0.11 9.88
N GLU A 309 20.18 -0.37 10.31
CA GLU A 309 19.88 -0.77 11.67
C GLU A 309 19.60 -2.27 11.83
N LEU A 310 18.74 -2.85 10.96
CA LEU A 310 18.33 -4.25 11.15
C LEU A 310 19.29 -5.24 10.51
N LEU A 311 19.71 -4.98 9.26
CA LEU A 311 20.51 -5.96 8.52
C LEU A 311 21.84 -6.33 9.21
N PRO A 312 22.65 -5.36 9.73
CA PRO A 312 23.90 -5.69 10.41
C PRO A 312 23.70 -6.31 11.80
N ALA A 313 22.52 -6.13 12.40
CA ALA A 313 22.19 -6.68 13.71
C ALA A 313 21.82 -8.16 13.71
N MET A 314 21.58 -8.75 12.54
CA MET A 314 21.19 -10.15 12.36
C MET A 314 22.41 -11.07 12.41
N GLN A 315 22.52 -11.88 13.46
CA GLN A 315 23.58 -12.86 13.68
C GLN A 315 23.08 -14.29 13.41
N ASP A 316 23.98 -15.19 13.05
CA ASP A 316 23.62 -16.59 12.72
C ASP A 316 23.29 -17.42 13.96
N ALA A 317 23.81 -17.07 15.12
CA ALA A 317 23.58 -17.78 16.37
C ALA A 317 22.61 -17.00 17.30
N PRO A 318 21.82 -17.70 18.12
CA PRO A 318 21.05 -17.07 19.18
C PRO A 318 21.94 -16.25 20.11
N LEU A 319 21.42 -15.14 20.61
CA LEU A 319 22.04 -14.29 21.61
C LEU A 319 21.61 -14.69 23.02
N SER A 320 22.37 -14.28 24.01
CA SER A 320 21.93 -14.37 25.40
C SER A 320 20.71 -13.48 25.63
N ALA A 321 19.74 -13.98 26.39
CA ALA A 321 18.56 -13.19 26.75
C ALA A 321 18.96 -11.90 27.47
N ASP A 322 18.37 -10.79 27.08
CA ASP A 322 18.47 -9.48 27.69
C ASP A 322 17.06 -9.01 28.08
N LEU A 323 16.62 -9.48 29.26
CA LEU A 323 15.24 -9.26 29.70
C LEU A 323 14.90 -7.78 29.89
N GLU A 324 15.87 -6.93 30.24
CA GLU A 324 15.65 -5.50 30.43
C GLU A 324 15.36 -4.83 29.06
N THR A 325 16.20 -5.11 28.08
CA THR A 325 16.04 -4.54 26.73
C THR A 325 14.84 -5.18 25.99
N GLU A 326 14.57 -6.48 26.18
CA GLU A 326 13.35 -7.13 25.66
C GLU A 326 12.08 -6.45 26.21
N GLN A 327 12.06 -6.14 27.52
CA GLN A 327 10.93 -5.45 28.14
C GLN A 327 10.80 -4.00 27.63
N ALA A 328 11.91 -3.29 27.44
CA ALA A 328 11.92 -1.94 26.87
C ALA A 328 11.35 -1.94 25.45
N LEU A 329 11.79 -2.88 24.59
CA LEU A 329 11.26 -3.05 23.23
C LEU A 329 9.76 -3.36 23.25
N SER A 330 9.32 -4.31 24.07
CA SER A 330 7.91 -4.68 24.20
C SER A 330 7.04 -3.48 24.62
N THR A 331 7.52 -2.70 25.59
CA THR A 331 6.84 -1.48 26.05
C THR A 331 6.75 -0.44 24.92
N LYS A 332 7.85 -0.24 24.19
CA LYS A 332 7.88 0.67 23.04
C LYS A 332 6.89 0.26 21.96
N LEU A 333 6.93 -1.00 21.53
CA LEU A 333 6.04 -1.53 20.49
C LEU A 333 4.55 -1.45 20.90
N ALA A 334 4.23 -1.65 22.16
CA ALA A 334 2.86 -1.53 22.67
C ALA A 334 2.36 -0.08 22.78
N SER A 335 3.26 0.90 22.78
CA SER A 335 2.94 2.34 22.94
C SER A 335 3.05 3.15 21.65
N LEU A 336 3.26 2.50 20.50
CA LEU A 336 3.40 3.18 19.21
C LEU A 336 2.14 3.96 18.86
N GLN A 337 2.33 5.23 18.54
CA GLN A 337 1.22 6.13 18.22
C GLN A 337 1.68 7.25 17.29
N LEU A 338 0.92 7.49 16.24
CA LEU A 338 1.00 8.73 15.49
C LEU A 338 0.41 9.87 16.33
N PRO A 339 1.07 11.03 16.40
CA PRO A 339 0.64 12.08 17.32
C PRO A 339 -0.74 12.62 16.92
N PRO A 340 -1.73 12.60 17.86
CA PRO A 340 -2.99 13.29 17.65
C PRO A 340 -2.78 14.80 17.61
N GLN A 341 -3.75 15.55 17.08
CA GLN A 341 -3.67 16.99 17.04
C GLN A 341 -3.66 17.54 18.47
N GLN A 342 -2.64 18.32 18.77
CA GLN A 342 -2.47 19.00 20.07
C GLN A 342 -2.98 20.45 19.98
N GLY A 343 -3.50 20.96 21.07
CA GLY A 343 -3.96 22.35 21.21
C GLY A 343 -5.04 22.49 22.26
N GLU A 344 -5.69 23.66 22.29
CA GLU A 344 -6.72 23.95 23.26
C GLU A 344 -8.01 23.16 22.98
N PRO A 345 -8.69 22.63 24.02
CA PRO A 345 -9.91 21.83 23.84
C PRO A 345 -11.12 22.67 23.45
N SER A 346 -11.11 23.96 23.70
CA SER A 346 -12.22 24.87 23.41
C SER A 346 -11.74 26.30 23.12
N ALA A 347 -12.55 27.03 22.37
CA ALA A 347 -12.39 28.46 22.12
C ALA A 347 -13.76 29.15 22.26
N LYS A 348 -13.77 30.47 22.50
CA LYS A 348 -15.03 31.21 22.63
C LYS A 348 -15.88 31.15 21.37
N VAL A 349 -15.25 31.11 20.20
CA VAL A 349 -15.95 31.03 18.92
C VAL A 349 -16.70 29.69 18.77
N ALA A 350 -16.24 28.61 19.40
CA ALA A 350 -16.86 27.28 19.31
C ALA A 350 -18.35 27.29 19.67
N GLN A 351 -18.73 28.03 20.72
CA GLN A 351 -20.14 28.13 21.13
C GLN A 351 -21.00 28.87 20.11
N ARG A 352 -20.41 29.83 19.40
CA ARG A 352 -21.11 30.63 18.38
C ARG A 352 -21.36 29.88 17.10
N ILE A 353 -20.39 29.03 16.69
CA ILE A 353 -20.42 28.34 15.39
C ILE A 353 -20.95 26.90 15.49
N SER A 354 -21.11 26.36 16.71
CA SER A 354 -21.60 25.00 16.91
C SER A 354 -23.00 24.82 16.34
N GLY A 355 -23.19 23.82 15.47
CA GLY A 355 -24.47 23.53 14.82
C GLY A 355 -24.75 24.38 13.58
N ILE A 356 -23.94 25.39 13.28
CA ILE A 356 -24.10 26.16 12.03
C ILE A 356 -23.69 25.27 10.84
N GLU A 357 -24.56 25.23 9.84
CA GLU A 357 -24.31 24.59 8.56
C GLU A 357 -23.69 25.60 7.60
N TYR A 358 -22.53 25.25 7.05
CA TYR A 358 -21.78 26.04 6.09
C TYR A 358 -21.87 25.41 4.70
N ASP A 359 -22.19 26.22 3.71
CA ASP A 359 -22.23 25.88 2.31
C ASP A 359 -20.82 25.94 1.71
N MET A 360 -20.33 24.85 1.19
CA MET A 360 -19.00 24.71 0.56
C MET A 360 -19.04 24.89 -0.97
N GLY A 361 -20.23 25.16 -1.53
CA GLY A 361 -20.45 25.20 -2.97
C GLY A 361 -20.68 23.82 -3.58
N GLU A 362 -20.51 23.75 -4.89
CA GLU A 362 -20.61 22.48 -5.65
C GLU A 362 -19.26 21.75 -5.67
N TYR A 363 -19.31 20.44 -5.43
CA TYR A 363 -18.20 19.53 -5.55
C TYR A 363 -18.69 18.23 -6.23
N GLU A 364 -18.11 17.87 -7.37
CA GLU A 364 -18.50 16.69 -8.17
C GLU A 364 -20.01 16.63 -8.41
N ASP A 365 -20.59 17.69 -8.99
CA ASP A 365 -22.02 17.85 -9.31
C ASP A 365 -23.00 17.78 -8.13
N HIS A 366 -22.48 17.86 -6.88
CA HIS A 366 -23.29 17.86 -5.69
C HIS A 366 -22.95 19.05 -4.79
N ARG A 367 -23.97 19.65 -4.19
CA ARG A 367 -23.77 20.69 -3.18
C ARG A 367 -23.26 20.04 -1.91
N GLU A 368 -22.15 20.55 -1.39
CA GLU A 368 -21.54 20.11 -0.15
C GLU A 368 -21.82 21.09 0.97
N THR A 369 -22.19 20.58 2.15
CA THR A 369 -22.28 21.38 3.37
C THR A 369 -21.51 20.69 4.49
N VAL A 370 -20.92 21.51 5.37
CA VAL A 370 -20.23 21.03 6.56
C VAL A 370 -20.73 21.74 7.81
N SER A 371 -20.65 21.06 8.95
CA SER A 371 -20.94 21.65 10.25
C SER A 371 -20.09 21.01 11.34
N PHE A 372 -19.92 21.76 12.44
CA PHE A 372 -19.30 21.25 13.67
C PHE A 372 -20.29 21.29 14.81
N GLU A 373 -20.39 20.22 15.58
CA GLU A 373 -21.08 20.15 16.85
C GLU A 373 -20.00 20.09 17.94
N PHE A 374 -19.62 21.25 18.50
CA PHE A 374 -18.61 21.31 19.57
C PHE A 374 -19.26 21.01 20.93
N GLY A 375 -18.67 20.07 21.69
CA GLY A 375 -19.16 19.62 22.98
C GLY A 375 -18.26 18.60 23.64
N PRO A 376 -18.77 17.84 24.62
CA PRO A 376 -18.01 16.72 25.20
C PRO A 376 -17.54 15.70 24.18
N GLU A 377 -18.32 15.51 23.15
CA GLU A 377 -17.98 14.82 21.91
C GLU A 377 -18.10 15.83 20.77
N THR A 378 -17.00 16.14 20.11
CA THR A 378 -17.03 17.01 18.93
C THR A 378 -17.30 16.16 17.69
N ILE A 379 -18.26 16.61 16.87
CA ILE A 379 -18.62 15.94 15.62
C ILE A 379 -18.37 16.88 14.44
N TYR A 380 -17.63 16.42 13.45
CA TYR A 380 -17.55 17.04 12.12
C TYR A 380 -18.54 16.32 11.19
N ARG A 381 -19.42 17.07 10.56
CA ARG A 381 -20.43 16.54 9.67
C ARG A 381 -20.22 17.06 8.27
N ILE A 382 -20.23 16.16 7.29
CA ILE A 382 -20.13 16.46 5.88
C ILE A 382 -21.38 15.89 5.20
N ARG A 383 -22.11 16.73 4.49
CA ARG A 383 -23.23 16.29 3.66
C ARG A 383 -22.95 16.61 2.19
N LYS A 384 -23.11 15.60 1.33
CA LYS A 384 -22.94 15.72 -0.11
C LYS A 384 -24.05 14.92 -0.81
N GLY A 385 -24.99 15.60 -1.45
CA GLY A 385 -26.19 14.97 -2.01
C GLY A 385 -26.99 14.23 -0.91
N GLU A 386 -27.19 12.92 -1.10
CA GLU A 386 -27.88 12.06 -0.12
C GLU A 386 -26.94 11.51 0.97
N THR A 387 -25.65 11.73 0.84
CA THR A 387 -24.64 11.21 1.78
C THR A 387 -24.52 12.14 2.98
N ASP A 388 -24.50 11.56 4.18
CA ASP A 388 -24.36 12.27 5.46
C ASP A 388 -23.32 11.55 6.33
N HIS A 389 -22.11 12.11 6.38
CA HIS A 389 -21.01 11.58 7.16
C HIS A 389 -20.89 12.33 8.49
N ARG A 390 -20.82 11.58 9.59
CA ARG A 390 -20.58 12.09 10.94
C ARG A 390 -19.27 11.53 11.45
N ILE A 391 -18.28 12.39 11.64
CA ILE A 391 -16.93 12.04 12.04
C ILE A 391 -16.72 12.52 13.48
N PRO A 392 -16.63 11.61 14.46
CA PRO A 392 -16.28 11.99 15.83
C PRO A 392 -14.83 12.46 15.88
N ILE A 393 -14.58 13.53 16.62
CA ILE A 393 -13.25 14.13 16.76
C ILE A 393 -12.78 13.99 18.22
N GLY A 394 -11.62 13.40 18.42
CA GLY A 394 -10.93 13.35 19.72
C GLY A 394 -10.12 14.62 19.98
N THR A 395 -10.19 15.16 21.19
CA THR A 395 -9.30 16.24 21.61
C THR A 395 -8.07 15.65 22.29
N ASN A 396 -6.88 15.95 21.78
CA ASN A 396 -5.58 15.37 22.22
C ASN A 396 -5.56 13.84 22.22
N ARG A 397 -6.45 13.21 21.47
CA ARG A 397 -6.57 11.75 21.28
C ARG A 397 -7.23 11.45 19.95
N TRP A 398 -7.12 10.23 19.48
CA TRP A 398 -7.84 9.75 18.30
C TRP A 398 -9.27 9.34 18.68
N ALA A 399 -10.24 9.76 17.88
CA ALA A 399 -11.60 9.18 17.86
C ALA A 399 -11.73 8.35 16.58
N LEU A 400 -12.12 7.09 16.75
CA LEU A 400 -12.29 6.14 15.64
C LEU A 400 -13.73 6.17 15.13
N SER A 401 -13.90 6.01 13.81
CA SER A 401 -15.20 5.83 13.16
C SER A 401 -15.07 4.87 11.98
N ASP A 402 -16.17 4.20 11.63
CA ASP A 402 -16.20 3.29 10.49
C ASP A 402 -16.40 4.02 9.15
N GLY A 403 -16.62 5.35 9.15
CA GLY A 403 -16.68 6.21 7.97
C GLY A 403 -17.60 5.81 6.81
N GLY A 404 -18.26 4.67 6.90
CA GLY A 404 -19.10 4.11 5.83
C GLY A 404 -18.32 3.88 4.55
N ALA A 405 -18.73 4.54 3.46
CA ALA A 405 -18.04 4.41 2.16
C ALA A 405 -16.60 4.95 2.14
N MET A 406 -16.22 5.78 3.13
CA MET A 406 -14.85 6.31 3.27
C MET A 406 -13.89 5.35 4.01
N GLY A 407 -14.38 4.16 4.44
CA GLY A 407 -13.60 3.22 5.23
C GLY A 407 -13.36 3.69 6.67
N ARG A 408 -12.53 2.96 7.40
CA ARG A 408 -12.20 3.28 8.80
C ARG A 408 -11.35 4.55 8.90
N MET A 409 -11.78 5.48 9.74
CA MET A 409 -11.12 6.75 9.96
C MET A 409 -10.79 6.98 11.44
N ALA A 410 -9.79 7.81 11.67
CA ALA A 410 -9.47 8.35 13.00
C ALA A 410 -9.29 9.87 12.89
N ALA A 411 -9.99 10.62 13.69
CA ALA A 411 -9.92 12.07 13.70
C ALA A 411 -9.50 12.62 15.06
N SER A 412 -8.67 13.65 15.01
CA SER A 412 -8.22 14.40 16.19
C SER A 412 -8.20 15.88 15.85
N GLY A 413 -8.76 16.72 16.73
CA GLY A 413 -8.83 18.15 16.50
C GLY A 413 -8.62 18.96 17.78
N ALA A 414 -8.12 20.17 17.58
CA ALA A 414 -7.85 21.12 18.66
C ALA A 414 -7.85 22.54 18.11
N TRP A 415 -8.08 23.50 19.00
CA TRP A 415 -7.96 24.92 18.66
C TRP A 415 -6.50 25.37 18.72
N GLU A 416 -6.02 25.94 17.61
CA GLU A 416 -4.70 26.57 17.51
C GLU A 416 -4.76 28.01 18.04
N SER A 417 -5.89 28.68 17.86
CA SER A 417 -6.18 30.04 18.33
C SER A 417 -7.67 30.21 18.66
N GLU A 418 -8.10 31.42 19.02
CA GLU A 418 -9.51 31.73 19.31
C GLU A 418 -10.44 31.52 18.10
N ASP A 419 -9.94 31.53 16.86
CA ASP A 419 -10.70 31.47 15.61
C ASP A 419 -10.23 30.37 14.67
N THR A 420 -9.18 29.63 15.00
CA THR A 420 -8.55 28.64 14.12
C THR A 420 -8.62 27.24 14.74
N TYR A 421 -9.33 26.33 14.07
CA TYR A 421 -9.43 24.93 14.44
C TYR A 421 -8.65 24.04 13.49
N LEU A 422 -7.81 23.18 14.06
CA LEU A 422 -7.07 22.15 13.31
C LEU A 422 -7.78 20.81 13.46
N LEU A 423 -7.99 20.13 12.35
CA LEU A 423 -8.55 18.80 12.28
C LEU A 423 -7.60 17.90 11.49
N LYS A 424 -7.11 16.84 12.13
CA LYS A 424 -6.27 15.82 11.49
C LYS A 424 -7.08 14.54 11.35
N ILE A 425 -7.12 13.98 10.14
CA ILE A 425 -7.85 12.74 9.83
C ILE A 425 -6.88 11.74 9.22
N TYR A 426 -6.83 10.52 9.77
CA TYR A 426 -6.21 9.35 9.15
C TYR A 426 -7.27 8.46 8.53
N TYR A 427 -7.08 8.07 7.28
CA TYR A 427 -7.87 7.06 6.57
C TYR A 427 -7.18 5.71 6.79
N CYS A 428 -7.54 5.02 7.89
CA CYS A 428 -6.75 3.94 8.50
C CYS A 428 -6.56 2.68 7.63
N GLU A 429 -7.21 2.59 6.49
CA GLU A 429 -7.06 1.49 5.52
C GLU A 429 -6.20 1.89 4.31
N THR A 430 -5.61 3.08 4.35
CA THR A 430 -4.84 3.69 3.26
C THR A 430 -3.60 4.40 3.79
N PRO A 431 -2.65 4.82 2.94
CA PRO A 431 -1.51 5.62 3.35
C PRO A 431 -1.86 7.09 3.67
N TYR A 432 -3.09 7.52 3.45
CA TYR A 432 -3.46 8.92 3.50
C TYR A 432 -3.84 9.41 4.89
N SER A 433 -3.45 10.65 5.14
CA SER A 433 -4.02 11.50 6.18
C SER A 433 -4.18 12.93 5.65
N SER A 434 -5.15 13.68 6.17
CA SER A 434 -5.28 15.10 5.89
C SER A 434 -5.15 15.93 7.16
N LEU A 435 -4.56 17.12 7.01
CA LEU A 435 -4.59 18.20 8.00
C LEU A 435 -5.43 19.33 7.43
N GLN A 436 -6.52 19.62 8.10
CA GLN A 436 -7.49 20.64 7.74
C GLN A 436 -7.41 21.78 8.74
N ARG A 437 -7.26 23.00 8.26
CA ARG A 437 -7.22 24.23 9.07
C ARG A 437 -8.41 25.09 8.73
N PHE A 438 -9.33 25.24 9.69
CA PHE A 438 -10.54 26.06 9.59
C PHE A 438 -10.33 27.37 10.31
N ARG A 439 -10.30 28.51 9.57
CA ARG A 439 -10.23 29.86 10.12
C ARG A 439 -11.62 30.48 10.07
N PHE A 440 -12.27 30.58 11.22
CA PHE A 440 -13.62 31.11 11.34
C PHE A 440 -13.62 32.63 11.45
N SER A 441 -14.52 33.28 10.72
CA SER A 441 -14.86 34.69 10.83
C SER A 441 -16.38 34.80 10.91
N ASP A 442 -16.97 35.99 10.93
CA ASP A 442 -18.38 36.21 11.26
C ASP A 442 -19.37 35.14 10.77
N ASN A 443 -19.60 35.05 9.47
CA ASN A 443 -20.53 34.11 8.83
C ASN A 443 -19.85 33.13 7.87
N GLN A 444 -18.53 32.99 7.96
CA GLN A 444 -17.78 32.12 7.07
C GLN A 444 -16.56 31.50 7.77
N PHE A 445 -16.00 30.48 7.15
CA PHE A 445 -14.65 30.04 7.43
C PHE A 445 -13.86 29.86 6.13
N VAL A 446 -12.55 29.91 6.26
CA VAL A 446 -11.60 29.53 5.22
C VAL A 446 -10.97 28.20 5.60
N LEU A 447 -10.99 27.23 4.69
CA LEU A 447 -10.39 25.91 4.82
C LEU A 447 -9.11 25.81 3.99
N ASP A 448 -8.00 25.54 4.65
CA ASP A 448 -6.79 25.01 4.02
C ASP A 448 -6.67 23.53 4.34
N GLU A 449 -6.35 22.70 3.34
CA GLU A 449 -6.20 21.27 3.50
C GLU A 449 -4.90 20.79 2.85
N GLU A 450 -4.17 19.94 3.58
CA GLU A 450 -2.95 19.31 3.10
C GLU A 450 -2.98 17.81 3.40
N PHE A 451 -2.66 16.98 2.38
CA PHE A 451 -2.43 15.54 2.55
C PHE A 451 -0.96 15.26 2.88
N ASN A 452 -0.71 14.21 3.70
CA ASN A 452 0.67 13.75 3.98
C ASN A 452 1.38 13.28 2.72
N VAL A 453 0.68 12.56 1.84
CA VAL A 453 1.18 12.07 0.54
C VAL A 453 0.10 12.23 -0.53
N SER A 454 0.50 12.31 -1.80
CA SER A 454 -0.42 12.40 -2.94
C SER A 454 0.31 12.02 -4.23
N PHE A 455 -0.40 11.45 -5.22
CA PHE A 455 0.08 11.35 -6.60
C PHE A 455 0.01 12.68 -7.37
N GLY A 456 -0.72 13.63 -6.87
CA GLY A 456 -0.84 15.00 -7.37
C GLY A 456 -0.32 16.01 -6.35
N GLU A 457 -1.01 17.13 -6.25
CA GLU A 457 -0.67 18.16 -5.26
C GLU A 457 -1.11 17.73 -3.86
N ARG A 458 -0.23 17.93 -2.86
CA ARG A 458 -0.54 17.66 -1.46
C ARG A 458 -1.40 18.76 -0.85
N ILE A 459 -1.13 20.01 -1.23
CA ILE A 459 -1.89 21.18 -0.78
C ILE A 459 -3.07 21.35 -1.71
N GLN A 460 -4.28 21.30 -1.15
CA GLN A 460 -5.51 21.47 -1.90
C GLN A 460 -5.86 22.94 -2.09
N PRO A 461 -6.60 23.28 -3.15
CA PRO A 461 -7.12 24.65 -3.31
C PRO A 461 -7.92 25.09 -2.08
N GLN A 462 -7.68 26.33 -1.64
CA GLN A 462 -8.40 26.92 -0.53
C GLN A 462 -9.91 26.97 -0.79
N ARG A 463 -10.71 26.58 0.19
CA ARG A 463 -12.17 26.56 0.11
C ARG A 463 -12.79 27.50 1.16
N ILE A 464 -13.94 28.05 0.85
CA ILE A 464 -14.68 28.95 1.75
C ILE A 464 -16.05 28.33 2.07
N GLY A 465 -16.34 28.17 3.35
CA GLY A 465 -17.67 27.80 3.83
C GLY A 465 -18.46 29.02 4.26
N ILE A 466 -19.67 29.21 3.74
CA ILE A 466 -20.54 30.31 4.05
C ILE A 466 -21.73 29.83 4.89
N ALA A 467 -21.97 30.44 6.07
CA ALA A 467 -23.06 30.07 6.95
C ALA A 467 -24.42 30.25 6.25
N ARG A 468 -25.31 29.28 6.42
CA ARG A 468 -26.69 29.29 5.93
C ARG A 468 -27.65 29.93 6.92
#